data_6dfb7f4bc948394b4ba67a715f1485f9
#
_entry.id   6dfb7f4bc948394b4ba67a715f1485f9
#
_cell.length_a   1.000
_cell.length_b   1.000
_cell.length_c   1.000
_cell.angle_alpha   90.00
_cell.angle_beta   90.00
_cell.angle_gamma   90.00
#
_symmetry.space_group_name_H-M   'P 1'
#
loop_
_entity.id
_entity.type
_entity.pdbx_description
1 polymer ?
#
loop_
_entity_poly.entity_id
_entity_poly.type
_entity_poly.pdbx_seq_one_letter_code
_entity_poly.pdbx_strand_id
1 'polypeptide(L)'
;MFYLGDCLEGMKELDDKSIDLVVTSPPYNLDIQYSKYKDKKPRDQYLGWLRDVFLECKRILTDDGHLFVNMGYSNVDPWVAMDVAMTLRDDWILQNHINWVKSIHVNDKTSGHFKPINSKRYLCPTWEHLFHFTKDGKVNVDRLSVGVPYEYYKENLRHSKSLDVTKPSLRDKGNAWFIPYETVQTKLERGKHPATFPVKLAEDCIKLTGKEYGILVDPFMGTGTAAVAAIKQKWDYIGYDIDEDYVAFSKDRIDSIPLTVV
;
A
#
# COMPACT_ATOMS: atom_id res chain seq x y z
N MET A 1 -6.82 16.27 -2.06
CA MET A 1 -5.94 17.40 -2.45
C MET A 1 -4.58 16.88 -2.87
N PHE A 2 -3.90 17.60 -3.82
CA PHE A 2 -2.59 17.21 -4.35
C PHE A 2 -1.63 18.35 -4.18
N TYR A 3 -0.49 18.09 -3.57
CA TYR A 3 0.52 19.10 -3.29
C TYR A 3 1.82 18.78 -4.02
N LEU A 4 2.33 19.80 -4.74
CA LEU A 4 3.67 19.76 -5.32
C LEU A 4 4.66 20.24 -4.26
N GLY A 5 5.58 19.38 -3.81
CA GLY A 5 6.59 19.73 -2.84
C GLY A 5 7.06 18.56 -1.98
N ASP A 6 7.97 18.88 -1.07
CA ASP A 6 8.47 17.93 -0.08
C ASP A 6 7.39 17.54 0.92
N CYS A 7 7.20 16.23 1.13
CA CYS A 7 6.15 15.71 2.01
C CYS A 7 6.37 16.08 3.48
N LEU A 8 7.63 16.15 3.95
CA LEU A 8 7.93 16.57 5.34
C LEU A 8 7.48 18.00 5.59
N GLU A 9 7.78 18.92 4.65
CA GLU A 9 7.35 20.30 4.79
C GLU A 9 5.83 20.44 4.65
N GLY A 10 5.23 19.71 3.70
CA GLY A 10 3.78 19.76 3.49
C GLY A 10 2.97 19.16 4.63
N MET A 11 3.42 18.06 5.23
CA MET A 11 2.71 17.45 6.36
C MET A 11 2.75 18.29 7.63
N LYS A 12 3.74 19.18 7.83
CA LYS A 12 3.78 20.11 8.97
C LYS A 12 2.58 21.07 9.02
N GLU A 13 1.93 21.32 7.89
CA GLU A 13 0.73 22.13 7.79
C GLU A 13 -0.56 21.38 8.22
N LEU A 14 -0.49 20.08 8.42
CA LEU A 14 -1.59 19.26 8.89
C LEU A 14 -1.64 19.24 10.42
N ASP A 15 -2.85 19.29 10.97
CA ASP A 15 -3.06 19.20 12.40
C ASP A 15 -2.67 17.83 12.97
N ASP A 16 -2.24 17.81 14.23
CA ASP A 16 -2.02 16.57 14.97
C ASP A 16 -3.31 15.73 14.99
N LYS A 17 -3.16 14.42 14.79
CA LYS A 17 -4.28 13.47 14.90
C LYS A 17 -5.48 13.79 14.00
N SER A 18 -5.22 14.33 12.82
CA SER A 18 -6.25 14.70 11.84
C SER A 18 -6.45 13.68 10.72
N ILE A 19 -5.59 12.67 10.64
CA ILE A 19 -5.53 11.69 9.54
C ILE A 19 -5.87 10.29 10.06
N ASP A 20 -6.67 9.56 9.30
CA ASP A 20 -7.11 8.21 9.66
C ASP A 20 -6.17 7.12 9.13
N LEU A 21 -5.56 7.35 7.97
CA LEU A 21 -4.82 6.34 7.24
C LEU A 21 -3.68 6.94 6.44
N VAL A 22 -2.52 6.29 6.50
CA VAL A 22 -1.42 6.49 5.55
C VAL A 22 -1.22 5.20 4.77
N VAL A 23 -1.27 5.26 3.43
CA VAL A 23 -0.91 4.16 2.52
C VAL A 23 0.10 4.68 1.54
N THR A 24 1.30 4.11 1.55
CA THR A 24 2.40 4.66 0.77
C THR A 24 3.41 3.62 0.33
N SER A 25 4.17 3.96 -0.71
CA SER A 25 5.33 3.21 -1.20
C SER A 25 6.46 4.21 -1.44
N PRO A 26 7.36 4.40 -0.47
CA PRO A 26 8.48 5.34 -0.62
C PRO A 26 9.44 4.86 -1.72
N PRO A 27 10.31 5.71 -2.25
CA PRO A 27 11.43 5.28 -3.08
C PRO A 27 12.28 4.24 -2.33
N TYR A 28 12.68 3.14 -3.02
CA TYR A 28 13.33 2.00 -2.34
C TYR A 28 14.85 2.09 -2.23
N ASN A 29 15.44 3.18 -2.72
CA ASN A 29 16.90 3.36 -2.79
C ASN A 29 17.63 2.27 -3.62
N LEU A 30 16.97 1.82 -4.68
CA LEU A 30 17.44 0.77 -5.60
C LEU A 30 18.01 1.31 -6.92
N ASP A 31 18.37 2.59 -6.97
CA ASP A 31 18.88 3.29 -8.16
C ASP A 31 17.82 3.34 -9.31
N ILE A 32 16.54 3.40 -8.94
CA ILE A 32 15.44 3.59 -9.90
C ILE A 32 15.56 5.01 -10.50
N GLN A 33 15.44 5.10 -11.81
CA GLN A 33 15.51 6.39 -12.50
C GLN A 33 14.19 7.13 -12.39
N TYR A 34 14.07 8.02 -11.41
CA TYR A 34 13.01 9.02 -11.32
C TYR A 34 13.44 10.32 -11.97
N SER A 35 12.50 11.16 -12.39
CA SER A 35 12.80 12.43 -13.08
C SER A 35 13.41 13.49 -12.15
N LYS A 36 12.91 13.62 -10.92
CA LYS A 36 13.29 14.66 -9.95
C LYS A 36 13.98 14.11 -8.69
N TYR A 37 13.90 12.82 -8.43
CA TYR A 37 14.47 12.20 -7.23
C TYR A 37 15.65 11.28 -7.58
N LYS A 38 16.74 11.43 -6.84
CA LYS A 38 17.91 10.54 -6.94
C LYS A 38 17.76 9.37 -5.96
N ASP A 39 17.34 8.22 -6.48
CA ASP A 39 17.07 6.99 -5.72
C ASP A 39 18.35 6.20 -5.38
N LYS A 40 19.36 6.94 -4.87
CA LYS A 40 20.65 6.38 -4.45
C LYS A 40 21.29 7.27 -3.41
N LYS A 41 20.92 7.05 -2.17
CA LYS A 41 21.52 7.73 -1.01
C LYS A 41 22.37 6.74 -0.20
N PRO A 42 23.36 7.18 0.58
CA PRO A 42 23.94 6.37 1.64
C PRO A 42 22.86 5.80 2.54
N ARG A 43 23.02 4.54 2.97
CA ARG A 43 21.96 3.79 3.68
C ARG A 43 21.47 4.53 4.94
N ASP A 44 22.37 5.03 5.75
CA ASP A 44 22.10 5.77 6.97
C ASP A 44 21.27 7.04 6.72
N GLN A 45 21.64 7.80 5.68
CA GLN A 45 20.91 9.00 5.29
C GLN A 45 19.51 8.68 4.75
N TYR A 46 19.37 7.61 3.97
CA TYR A 46 18.10 7.16 3.46
C TYR A 46 17.16 6.72 4.59
N LEU A 47 17.65 5.90 5.50
CA LEU A 47 16.88 5.40 6.63
C LEU A 47 16.51 6.54 7.61
N GLY A 48 17.45 7.46 7.89
CA GLY A 48 17.18 8.64 8.72
C GLY A 48 16.07 9.51 8.13
N TRP A 49 16.15 9.81 6.83
CA TRP A 49 15.13 10.59 6.13
C TRP A 49 13.75 9.89 6.16
N LEU A 50 13.67 8.58 5.89
CA LEU A 50 12.40 7.85 5.98
C LEU A 50 11.84 7.83 7.39
N ARG A 51 12.72 7.69 8.42
CA ARG A 51 12.29 7.78 9.81
C ARG A 51 11.64 9.14 10.11
N ASP A 52 12.23 10.23 9.65
CA ASP A 52 11.68 11.57 9.86
C ASP A 52 10.30 11.72 9.18
N VAL A 53 10.15 11.22 7.93
CA VAL A 53 8.84 11.20 7.24
C VAL A 53 7.81 10.40 8.04
N PHE A 54 8.16 9.21 8.52
CA PHE A 54 7.20 8.37 9.23
C PHE A 54 6.95 8.83 10.67
N LEU A 55 7.84 9.59 11.30
CA LEU A 55 7.56 10.28 12.54
C LEU A 55 6.53 11.40 12.36
N GLU A 56 6.60 12.11 11.24
CA GLU A 56 5.60 13.11 10.88
C GLU A 56 4.25 12.46 10.57
N CYS A 57 4.24 11.32 9.86
CA CYS A 57 3.04 10.49 9.73
C CYS A 57 2.45 10.08 11.08
N LYS A 58 3.30 9.75 12.08
CA LYS A 58 2.85 9.41 13.43
C LYS A 58 2.17 10.59 14.14
N ARG A 59 2.67 11.80 13.95
CA ARG A 59 2.09 13.01 14.53
C ARG A 59 0.68 13.26 13.99
N ILE A 60 0.53 13.23 12.66
CA ILE A 60 -0.75 13.56 12.01
C ILE A 60 -1.79 12.45 12.13
N LEU A 61 -1.41 11.17 12.28
CA LEU A 61 -2.36 10.07 12.44
C LEU A 61 -3.13 10.17 13.76
N THR A 62 -4.41 9.81 13.73
CA THR A 62 -5.23 9.59 14.93
C THR A 62 -4.64 8.47 15.80
N ASP A 63 -5.10 8.34 17.05
CA ASP A 63 -4.59 7.29 17.94
C ASP A 63 -4.97 5.88 17.47
N ASP A 64 -6.09 5.75 16.74
CA ASP A 64 -6.56 4.56 16.06
C ASP A 64 -6.19 4.53 14.57
N GLY A 65 -5.30 5.41 14.13
CA GLY A 65 -4.85 5.51 12.74
C GLY A 65 -3.92 4.39 12.33
N HIS A 66 -3.87 4.14 11.02
CA HIS A 66 -3.10 3.07 10.40
C HIS A 66 -2.04 3.62 9.47
N LEU A 67 -0.83 3.05 9.51
CA LEU A 67 0.23 3.29 8.53
C LEU A 67 0.53 2.00 7.77
N PHE A 68 0.29 1.97 6.47
CA PHE A 68 0.71 0.88 5.58
C PHE A 68 1.85 1.34 4.69
N VAL A 69 2.98 0.65 4.78
CA VAL A 69 4.19 0.94 4.00
C VAL A 69 4.49 -0.25 3.10
N ASN A 70 4.33 -0.05 1.79
CA ASN A 70 4.74 -1.05 0.80
C ASN A 70 6.23 -0.89 0.48
N MET A 71 6.98 -1.97 0.61
CA MET A 71 8.41 -2.02 0.36
C MET A 71 8.79 -3.24 -0.48
N GLY A 72 9.36 -2.96 -1.65
CA GLY A 72 10.03 -3.98 -2.44
C GLY A 72 11.50 -4.16 -2.03
N TYR A 73 12.16 -5.09 -2.69
CA TYR A 73 13.58 -5.36 -2.54
C TYR A 73 14.17 -5.81 -3.89
N SER A 74 15.47 -5.86 -3.99
CA SER A 74 16.16 -6.41 -5.15
C SER A 74 17.18 -7.48 -4.73
N ASN A 75 17.64 -8.26 -5.71
CA ASN A 75 18.70 -9.24 -5.45
C ASN A 75 20.08 -8.60 -5.16
N VAL A 76 20.24 -7.32 -5.49
CA VAL A 76 21.43 -6.52 -5.15
C VAL A 76 21.32 -6.00 -3.73
N ASP A 77 20.12 -5.64 -3.30
CA ASP A 77 19.82 -5.18 -1.96
C ASP A 77 18.59 -5.90 -1.40
N PRO A 78 18.77 -7.11 -0.86
CA PRO A 78 17.67 -7.89 -0.30
C PRO A 78 17.24 -7.41 1.10
N TRP A 79 18.04 -6.56 1.76
CA TRP A 79 17.80 -6.11 3.13
C TRP A 79 17.02 -4.81 3.23
N VAL A 80 16.92 -4.02 2.15
CA VAL A 80 16.38 -2.64 2.21
C VAL A 80 15.02 -2.56 2.89
N ALA A 81 14.08 -3.46 2.58
CA ALA A 81 12.75 -3.46 3.18
C ALA A 81 12.79 -3.75 4.69
N MET A 82 13.67 -4.68 5.10
CA MET A 82 13.85 -5.03 6.51
C MET A 82 14.55 -3.90 7.27
N ASP A 83 15.56 -3.26 6.69
CA ASP A 83 16.26 -2.12 7.31
C ASP A 83 15.29 -0.95 7.56
N VAL A 84 14.38 -0.67 6.60
CA VAL A 84 13.33 0.34 6.81
C VAL A 84 12.41 -0.06 7.97
N ALA A 85 11.92 -1.30 8.00
CA ALA A 85 11.06 -1.75 9.10
C ALA A 85 11.78 -1.71 10.46
N MET A 86 13.06 -2.10 10.50
CA MET A 86 13.88 -2.06 11.71
C MET A 86 14.19 -0.64 12.18
N THR A 87 14.34 0.32 11.27
CA THR A 87 14.54 1.74 11.61
C THR A 87 13.32 2.33 12.31
N LEU A 88 12.12 1.82 12.00
CA LEU A 88 10.86 2.29 12.60
C LEU A 88 10.51 1.58 13.93
N ARG A 89 11.25 0.54 14.31
CA ARG A 89 10.93 -0.37 15.40
C ARG A 89 10.74 0.32 16.77
N ASP A 90 11.53 1.35 17.03
CA ASP A 90 11.49 2.04 18.34
C ASP A 90 10.38 3.11 18.38
N ASP A 91 9.88 3.52 17.23
CA ASP A 91 8.88 4.58 17.11
C ASP A 91 7.47 4.02 16.86
N TRP A 92 7.36 2.84 16.26
CA TRP A 92 6.11 2.25 15.82
C TRP A 92 5.96 0.80 16.28
N ILE A 93 4.72 0.35 16.41
CA ILE A 93 4.45 -1.08 16.60
C ILE A 93 4.08 -1.69 15.27
N LEU A 94 4.85 -2.67 14.80
CA LEU A 94 4.49 -3.49 13.64
C LEU A 94 3.35 -4.43 14.05
N GLN A 95 2.13 -4.04 13.72
CA GLN A 95 0.93 -4.79 14.12
C GLN A 95 0.69 -5.98 13.19
N ASN A 96 0.87 -5.81 11.87
CA ASN A 96 0.79 -6.90 10.90
C ASN A 96 1.91 -6.80 9.87
N HIS A 97 2.48 -7.94 9.49
CA HIS A 97 3.34 -8.07 8.34
C HIS A 97 2.60 -8.84 7.24
N ILE A 98 2.27 -8.14 6.16
CA ILE A 98 1.51 -8.67 5.04
C ILE A 98 2.47 -8.87 3.87
N ASN A 99 2.33 -9.99 3.15
CA ASN A 99 3.06 -10.25 1.92
C ASN A 99 2.11 -9.97 0.74
N TRP A 100 2.39 -8.90 -0.01
CA TRP A 100 1.70 -8.66 -1.27
C TRP A 100 2.30 -9.58 -2.35
N VAL A 101 1.57 -10.64 -2.66
CA VAL A 101 1.97 -11.65 -3.65
C VAL A 101 1.47 -11.23 -5.02
N LYS A 102 2.40 -10.96 -5.95
CA LYS A 102 2.14 -10.50 -7.32
C LYS A 102 1.91 -11.65 -8.30
N SER A 103 2.54 -12.78 -8.02
CA SER A 103 2.43 -14.00 -8.83
C SER A 103 2.59 -15.23 -7.96
N ILE A 104 1.82 -16.27 -8.25
CA ILE A 104 1.86 -17.54 -7.52
C ILE A 104 1.70 -18.72 -8.48
N HIS A 105 2.37 -19.82 -8.16
CA HIS A 105 2.21 -21.11 -8.82
C HIS A 105 1.48 -22.07 -7.90
N VAL A 106 0.35 -22.60 -8.36
CA VAL A 106 -0.43 -23.60 -7.64
C VAL A 106 -0.85 -24.69 -8.63
N ASN A 107 -0.54 -25.95 -8.33
CA ASN A 107 -0.89 -27.11 -9.17
C ASN A 107 -0.52 -26.89 -10.65
N ASP A 108 0.74 -26.56 -10.91
CA ASP A 108 1.30 -26.31 -12.26
C ASP A 108 0.68 -25.15 -13.05
N LYS A 109 -0.14 -24.33 -12.40
CA LYS A 109 -0.72 -23.12 -12.97
C LYS A 109 -0.09 -21.88 -12.35
N THR A 110 0.25 -20.92 -13.22
CA THR A 110 0.72 -19.59 -12.81
C THR A 110 -0.44 -18.62 -12.83
N SER A 111 -0.61 -17.88 -11.76
CA SER A 111 -1.52 -16.74 -11.66
C SER A 111 -0.73 -15.47 -11.36
N GLY A 112 -1.08 -14.37 -12.02
CA GLY A 112 -0.35 -13.09 -11.91
C GLY A 112 0.91 -13.04 -12.78
N HIS A 113 1.66 -11.95 -12.64
CA HIS A 113 2.91 -11.72 -13.38
C HIS A 113 4.01 -11.23 -12.46
N PHE A 114 5.23 -11.42 -12.91
CA PHE A 114 6.42 -10.82 -12.31
C PHE A 114 7.42 -10.45 -13.42
N LYS A 115 8.27 -9.49 -13.16
CA LYS A 115 9.36 -9.16 -14.08
C LYS A 115 10.44 -10.23 -13.96
N PRO A 116 10.70 -11.02 -15.02
CA PRO A 116 11.73 -12.04 -14.96
C PRO A 116 13.12 -11.40 -14.83
N ILE A 117 14.00 -12.05 -14.08
CA ILE A 117 15.40 -11.67 -13.97
C ILE A 117 16.26 -12.67 -14.74
N ASN A 118 17.26 -12.16 -15.44
CA ASN A 118 18.25 -13.01 -16.13
C ASN A 118 19.37 -13.36 -15.17
N SER A 119 19.15 -14.35 -14.32
CA SER A 119 20.15 -14.81 -13.35
C SER A 119 20.03 -16.30 -13.12
N LYS A 120 21.21 -16.96 -12.96
CA LYS A 120 21.28 -18.37 -12.54
C LYS A 120 21.39 -18.53 -11.01
N ARG A 121 21.50 -17.41 -10.26
CA ARG A 121 21.75 -17.41 -8.80
C ARG A 121 20.56 -16.99 -7.98
N TYR A 122 19.60 -16.25 -8.55
CA TYR A 122 18.52 -15.62 -7.82
C TYR A 122 17.18 -16.02 -8.37
N LEU A 123 16.21 -16.18 -7.48
CA LEU A 123 14.81 -16.34 -7.84
C LEU A 123 14.20 -14.99 -8.23
N CYS A 124 13.21 -15.00 -9.11
CA CYS A 124 12.43 -13.81 -9.41
C CYS A 124 11.62 -13.38 -8.19
N PRO A 125 11.67 -12.11 -7.75
CA PRO A 125 10.84 -11.63 -6.65
C PRO A 125 9.37 -11.56 -7.08
N THR A 126 8.54 -12.40 -6.49
CA THR A 126 7.11 -12.52 -6.80
C THR A 126 6.20 -11.87 -5.78
N TRP A 127 6.76 -11.25 -4.75
CA TRP A 127 6.03 -10.59 -3.67
C TRP A 127 6.81 -9.39 -3.12
N GLU A 128 6.11 -8.51 -2.40
CA GLU A 128 6.67 -7.38 -1.67
C GLU A 128 6.12 -7.35 -0.25
N HIS A 129 6.82 -6.63 0.64
CA HIS A 129 6.38 -6.41 2.00
C HIS A 129 5.31 -5.30 2.02
N LEU A 130 4.24 -5.51 2.76
CA LEU A 130 3.32 -4.47 3.18
C LEU A 130 3.33 -4.46 4.71
N PHE A 131 4.09 -3.55 5.28
CA PHE A 131 4.17 -3.39 6.73
C PHE A 131 2.99 -2.56 7.21
N HIS A 132 2.24 -3.06 8.16
CA HIS A 132 1.16 -2.35 8.83
C HIS A 132 1.59 -1.97 10.23
N PHE A 133 1.82 -0.69 10.42
CA PHE A 133 2.19 -0.11 11.70
C PHE A 133 1.00 0.62 12.33
N THR A 134 0.98 0.63 13.65
CA THR A 134 0.08 1.45 14.48
C THR A 134 0.84 2.03 15.67
N LYS A 135 0.24 2.99 16.37
CA LYS A 135 0.90 3.66 17.51
C LYS A 135 1.12 2.73 18.70
N ASP A 136 0.18 1.80 18.95
CA ASP A 136 0.17 0.96 20.17
C ASP A 136 0.04 -0.55 19.92
N GLY A 137 -0.14 -0.97 18.66
CA GLY A 137 -0.30 -2.38 18.29
C GLY A 137 -1.65 -2.99 18.64
N LYS A 138 -2.65 -2.18 19.02
CA LYS A 138 -3.96 -2.64 19.52
C LYS A 138 -5.13 -2.09 18.71
N VAL A 139 -4.86 -1.47 17.58
CA VAL A 139 -5.91 -0.90 16.73
C VAL A 139 -6.69 -2.05 16.07
N ASN A 140 -8.02 -1.98 16.15
CA ASN A 140 -8.88 -2.97 15.52
C ASN A 140 -8.78 -2.91 14.00
N VAL A 141 -8.93 -4.07 13.36
CA VAL A 141 -9.01 -4.20 11.90
C VAL A 141 -10.24 -5.02 11.51
N ASP A 142 -10.95 -4.59 10.47
CA ASP A 142 -12.05 -5.37 9.90
C ASP A 142 -11.50 -6.41 8.92
N ARG A 143 -11.13 -7.58 9.44
CA ARG A 143 -10.57 -8.68 8.66
C ARG A 143 -11.53 -9.25 7.64
N LEU A 144 -12.83 -9.15 7.89
CA LEU A 144 -13.84 -9.72 7.01
C LEU A 144 -14.19 -8.78 5.84
N SER A 145 -13.92 -7.48 5.95
CA SER A 145 -14.09 -6.53 4.83
C SER A 145 -13.23 -6.88 3.61
N VAL A 146 -12.10 -7.56 3.85
CA VAL A 146 -11.19 -8.09 2.84
C VAL A 146 -11.21 -9.63 2.77
N GLY A 147 -12.19 -10.25 3.41
CA GLY A 147 -12.33 -11.68 3.52
C GLY A 147 -12.61 -12.39 2.20
N VAL A 148 -12.40 -13.69 2.17
CA VAL A 148 -12.66 -14.56 1.02
C VAL A 148 -13.80 -15.53 1.34
N PRO A 149 -14.66 -15.87 0.34
CA PRO A 149 -15.72 -16.85 0.55
C PRO A 149 -15.17 -18.24 0.93
N TYR A 150 -15.90 -18.98 1.75
CA TYR A 150 -15.64 -20.38 1.96
C TYR A 150 -16.09 -21.18 0.73
N GLU A 151 -15.16 -21.81 0.01
CA GLU A 151 -15.49 -22.67 -1.13
C GLU A 151 -16.21 -23.97 -0.75
N TYR A 152 -15.96 -24.49 0.47
CA TYR A 152 -16.46 -25.80 0.96
C TYR A 152 -17.62 -25.68 1.96
N TYR A 153 -18.36 -24.62 1.90
CA TYR A 153 -19.38 -24.36 2.94
C TYR A 153 -20.53 -25.39 2.97
N LYS A 154 -20.89 -25.96 1.82
CA LYS A 154 -22.05 -26.87 1.72
C LYS A 154 -21.82 -28.27 2.30
N GLU A 155 -20.61 -28.77 2.32
CA GLU A 155 -20.30 -30.13 2.76
C GLU A 155 -20.04 -30.28 4.26
N ASN A 156 -19.56 -29.23 4.92
CA ASN A 156 -19.17 -29.25 6.33
C ASN A 156 -20.21 -28.68 7.31
N LEU A 157 -21.38 -28.25 6.83
CA LEU A 157 -22.44 -27.60 7.63
C LEU A 157 -23.20 -28.54 8.57
N ARG A 158 -22.92 -29.85 8.57
CA ARG A 158 -23.65 -30.80 9.42
C ARG A 158 -23.46 -30.58 10.93
N HIS A 159 -22.57 -29.69 11.35
CA HIS A 159 -22.20 -29.48 12.75
C HIS A 159 -22.42 -28.08 13.32
N SER A 160 -22.90 -27.11 12.55
CA SER A 160 -23.17 -25.75 13.05
C SER A 160 -24.63 -25.37 12.93
N LYS A 161 -25.31 -25.33 14.07
CA LYS A 161 -26.76 -25.00 14.17
C LYS A 161 -27.08 -23.49 14.10
N SER A 162 -26.13 -22.59 13.87
CA SER A 162 -26.31 -21.14 14.04
C SER A 162 -25.87 -20.26 12.88
N LEU A 163 -25.68 -20.81 11.68
CA LEU A 163 -25.21 -20.01 10.55
C LEU A 163 -26.37 -19.58 9.64
N ASP A 164 -26.48 -18.26 9.44
CA ASP A 164 -27.38 -17.68 8.46
C ASP A 164 -26.89 -18.01 7.04
N VAL A 165 -27.54 -19.01 6.43
CA VAL A 165 -27.21 -19.51 5.09
C VAL A 165 -27.54 -18.51 3.96
N THR A 166 -28.12 -17.37 4.27
CA THR A 166 -28.50 -16.33 3.29
C THR A 166 -27.35 -15.37 3.00
N LYS A 167 -26.29 -15.31 3.86
CA LYS A 167 -25.11 -14.48 3.65
C LYS A 167 -23.91 -15.35 3.26
N PRO A 168 -23.06 -14.90 2.30
CA PRO A 168 -21.83 -15.60 2.03
C PRO A 168 -20.97 -15.63 3.30
N SER A 169 -20.61 -16.83 3.75
CA SER A 169 -19.70 -16.98 4.87
C SER A 169 -18.29 -16.57 4.41
N LEU A 170 -17.78 -15.48 4.97
CA LEU A 170 -16.45 -14.99 4.70
C LEU A 170 -15.48 -15.48 5.77
N ARG A 171 -14.27 -15.81 5.35
CA ARG A 171 -13.14 -16.04 6.26
C ARG A 171 -12.07 -14.97 6.03
N ASP A 172 -11.30 -14.69 7.07
CA ASP A 172 -10.08 -13.91 6.97
C ASP A 172 -9.14 -14.53 5.91
N LYS A 173 -8.65 -13.72 4.98
CA LYS A 173 -7.69 -14.17 3.95
C LYS A 173 -6.26 -14.32 4.47
N GLY A 174 -6.01 -13.94 5.74
CA GLY A 174 -4.68 -13.96 6.35
C GLY A 174 -3.77 -12.85 5.84
N ASN A 175 -2.48 -13.02 6.00
CA ASN A 175 -1.46 -12.02 5.66
C ASN A 175 -0.66 -12.32 4.37
N ALA A 176 -1.13 -13.22 3.54
CA ALA A 176 -0.61 -13.45 2.19
C ALA A 176 -1.66 -12.99 1.16
N TRP A 177 -1.46 -11.79 0.63
CA TRP A 177 -2.44 -11.14 -0.25
C TRP A 177 -2.06 -11.33 -1.72
N PHE A 178 -2.72 -12.25 -2.41
CA PHE A 178 -2.56 -12.37 -3.84
C PHE A 178 -3.36 -11.27 -4.56
N ILE A 179 -2.63 -10.28 -5.06
CA ILE A 179 -3.18 -9.19 -5.86
C ILE A 179 -2.25 -9.03 -7.07
N PRO A 180 -2.65 -9.52 -8.25
CA PRO A 180 -1.82 -9.43 -9.44
C PRO A 180 -1.60 -7.97 -9.84
N TYR A 181 -0.49 -7.67 -10.50
CA TYR A 181 -0.29 -6.38 -11.13
C TYR A 181 -1.40 -6.10 -12.14
N GLU A 182 -1.95 -4.90 -12.06
CA GLU A 182 -2.77 -4.39 -13.15
C GLU A 182 -1.85 -4.13 -14.34
N THR A 183 -2.08 -4.86 -15.44
CA THR A 183 -1.37 -4.59 -16.70
C THR A 183 -1.78 -3.20 -17.17
N VAL A 184 -0.82 -2.30 -17.24
CA VAL A 184 -1.02 -0.95 -17.79
C VAL A 184 -1.54 -1.06 -19.21
N GLN A 185 -2.83 -0.82 -19.40
CA GLN A 185 -3.52 -1.03 -20.70
C GLN A 185 -3.43 0.17 -21.63
N THR A 186 -3.11 1.36 -21.12
CA THR A 186 -3.07 2.57 -21.91
C THR A 186 -1.65 3.03 -22.22
N LYS A 187 -1.44 3.56 -23.46
CA LYS A 187 -0.16 4.20 -23.84
C LYS A 187 0.19 5.39 -22.92
N LEU A 188 -0.81 6.03 -22.33
CA LEU A 188 -0.64 7.19 -21.41
C LEU A 188 0.02 6.78 -20.08
N GLU A 189 -0.23 5.57 -19.60
CA GLU A 189 0.32 5.08 -18.33
C GLU A 189 1.67 4.37 -18.51
N ARG A 190 1.97 3.86 -19.72
CA ARG A 190 3.23 3.20 -20.01
C ARG A 190 4.40 4.18 -19.93
N GLY A 191 5.29 3.95 -18.96
CA GLY A 191 6.53 4.71 -18.83
C GLY A 191 6.45 5.97 -17.98
N LYS A 192 5.30 6.30 -17.36
CA LYS A 192 5.20 7.49 -16.51
C LYS A 192 5.68 7.28 -15.08
N HIS A 193 5.58 6.07 -14.51
CA HIS A 193 6.15 5.77 -13.20
C HIS A 193 6.72 4.35 -13.15
N PRO A 194 7.99 4.18 -12.70
CA PRO A 194 8.68 2.88 -12.74
C PRO A 194 8.18 1.87 -11.71
N ALA A 195 7.50 2.31 -10.65
CA ALA A 195 7.06 1.45 -9.54
C ALA A 195 5.73 1.95 -8.97
N THR A 196 4.64 1.19 -9.19
CA THR A 196 3.32 1.46 -8.61
C THR A 196 2.75 0.18 -8.04
N PHE A 197 2.04 0.28 -6.93
CA PHE A 197 1.19 -0.82 -6.44
C PHE A 197 -0.21 -0.74 -7.06
N PRO A 198 -1.00 -1.85 -7.11
CA PRO A 198 -2.34 -1.83 -7.66
C PRO A 198 -3.34 -1.09 -6.78
N VAL A 199 -4.35 -0.47 -7.38
CA VAL A 199 -5.44 0.23 -6.67
C VAL A 199 -6.09 -0.69 -5.62
N LYS A 200 -6.29 -1.96 -5.96
CA LYS A 200 -6.86 -2.98 -5.07
C LYS A 200 -6.09 -3.14 -3.75
N LEU A 201 -4.77 -2.96 -3.75
CA LEU A 201 -3.97 -3.03 -2.52
C LEU A 201 -4.34 -1.90 -1.56
N ALA A 202 -4.44 -0.67 -2.06
CA ALA A 202 -4.84 0.48 -1.26
C ALA A 202 -6.32 0.39 -0.82
N GLU A 203 -7.23 -0.08 -1.70
CA GLU A 203 -8.62 -0.33 -1.32
C GLU A 203 -8.73 -1.33 -0.17
N ASP A 204 -7.91 -2.38 -0.18
CA ASP A 204 -7.90 -3.37 0.91
C ASP A 204 -7.34 -2.79 2.21
N CYS A 205 -6.34 -1.89 2.14
CA CYS A 205 -5.85 -1.15 3.31
C CYS A 205 -6.96 -0.25 3.89
N ILE A 206 -7.70 0.48 3.06
CA ILE A 206 -8.83 1.32 3.48
C ILE A 206 -9.89 0.46 4.18
N LYS A 207 -10.32 -0.63 3.55
CA LYS A 207 -11.35 -1.53 4.10
C LYS A 207 -10.96 -2.13 5.44
N LEU A 208 -9.67 -2.45 5.64
CA LEU A 208 -9.18 -2.96 6.92
C LEU A 208 -9.38 -2.00 8.09
N THR A 209 -9.44 -0.68 7.85
CA THR A 209 -9.69 0.28 8.94
C THR A 209 -11.07 0.10 9.56
N GLY A 210 -12.01 -0.51 8.84
CA GLY A 210 -13.42 -0.63 9.26
C GLY A 210 -14.19 0.69 9.28
N LYS A 211 -13.57 1.79 8.84
CA LYS A 211 -14.20 3.13 8.77
C LYS A 211 -14.94 3.30 7.43
N GLU A 212 -16.13 3.87 7.46
CA GLU A 212 -16.92 4.16 6.26
C GLU A 212 -16.37 5.37 5.50
N TYR A 213 -15.76 6.32 6.20
CA TYR A 213 -15.13 7.52 5.66
C TYR A 213 -13.92 7.91 6.51
N GLY A 214 -13.03 8.69 5.95
CA GLY A 214 -11.83 9.18 6.63
C GLY A 214 -10.93 9.95 5.67
N ILE A 215 -9.76 10.35 6.16
CA ILE A 215 -8.75 11.04 5.37
C ILE A 215 -7.54 10.13 5.19
N LEU A 216 -7.19 9.85 3.93
CA LEU A 216 -5.98 9.13 3.55
C LEU A 216 -4.88 10.11 3.15
N VAL A 217 -3.67 9.91 3.66
CA VAL A 217 -2.46 10.62 3.23
C VAL A 217 -1.50 9.65 2.52
N ASP A 218 -0.92 10.10 1.40
CA ASP A 218 0.21 9.43 0.75
C ASP A 218 1.38 10.42 0.58
N PRO A 219 2.45 10.29 1.40
CA PRO A 219 3.62 11.15 1.32
C PRO A 219 4.43 11.01 0.01
N PHE A 220 4.26 9.92 -0.72
CA PHE A 220 4.99 9.59 -1.95
C PHE A 220 4.02 9.19 -3.06
N MET A 221 3.14 10.12 -3.38
CA MET A 221 1.93 9.91 -4.17
C MET A 221 2.17 9.29 -5.56
N GLY A 222 3.27 9.64 -6.24
CA GLY A 222 3.56 9.20 -7.60
C GLY A 222 2.39 9.49 -8.53
N THR A 223 1.86 8.44 -9.17
CA THR A 223 0.71 8.52 -10.10
C THR A 223 -0.66 8.49 -9.43
N GLY A 224 -0.77 8.71 -8.12
CA GLY A 224 -2.03 8.86 -7.40
C GLY A 224 -2.82 7.57 -7.20
N THR A 225 -2.16 6.42 -7.10
CA THR A 225 -2.88 5.14 -6.94
C THR A 225 -3.68 5.07 -5.64
N ALA A 226 -3.11 5.56 -4.52
CA ALA A 226 -3.82 5.64 -3.25
C ALA A 226 -5.00 6.62 -3.31
N ALA A 227 -4.88 7.71 -4.07
CA ALA A 227 -5.96 8.66 -4.30
C ALA A 227 -7.15 8.04 -5.05
N VAL A 228 -6.87 7.26 -6.11
CA VAL A 228 -7.91 6.53 -6.85
C VAL A 228 -8.66 5.57 -5.91
N ALA A 229 -7.93 4.86 -5.04
CA ALA A 229 -8.53 3.96 -4.07
C ALA A 229 -9.41 4.72 -3.04
N ALA A 230 -8.92 5.85 -2.52
CA ALA A 230 -9.66 6.69 -1.57
C ALA A 230 -10.98 7.18 -2.17
N ILE A 231 -10.97 7.76 -3.37
CA ILE A 231 -12.18 8.24 -4.04
C ILE A 231 -13.19 7.11 -4.27
N LYS A 232 -12.76 5.94 -4.75
CA LYS A 232 -13.63 4.77 -4.92
C LYS A 232 -14.28 4.28 -3.62
N GLN A 233 -13.63 4.53 -2.47
CA GLN A 233 -14.13 4.18 -1.15
C GLN A 233 -14.79 5.36 -0.42
N LYS A 234 -15.02 6.50 -1.10
CA LYS A 234 -15.63 7.73 -0.56
C LYS A 234 -14.82 8.35 0.59
N TRP A 235 -13.51 8.23 0.50
CA TRP A 235 -12.57 8.82 1.44
C TRP A 235 -11.98 10.11 0.89
N ASP A 236 -11.70 11.06 1.77
CA ASP A 236 -10.86 12.20 1.44
C ASP A 236 -9.39 11.79 1.27
N TYR A 237 -8.66 12.60 0.51
CA TYR A 237 -7.29 12.26 0.14
C TYR A 237 -6.38 13.48 0.10
N ILE A 238 -5.16 13.29 0.62
CA ILE A 238 -4.05 14.24 0.56
C ILE A 238 -2.81 13.50 0.04
N GLY A 239 -2.18 14.02 -0.99
CA GLY A 239 -0.97 13.43 -1.55
C GLY A 239 0.10 14.44 -1.86
N TYR A 240 1.36 14.05 -1.67
CA TYR A 240 2.54 14.86 -1.93
C TYR A 240 3.44 14.19 -2.96
N ASP A 241 3.96 15.00 -3.87
CA ASP A 241 5.04 14.59 -4.78
C ASP A 241 5.90 15.80 -5.13
N ILE A 242 7.19 15.57 -5.32
CA ILE A 242 8.15 16.62 -5.76
C ILE A 242 8.16 16.81 -7.28
N ASP A 243 7.50 15.91 -8.01
CA ASP A 243 7.46 15.88 -9.47
C ASP A 243 6.13 16.47 -9.97
N GLU A 244 6.21 17.59 -10.65
CA GLU A 244 5.05 18.29 -11.22
C GLU A 244 4.29 17.44 -12.25
N ASP A 245 4.99 16.59 -13.01
CA ASP A 245 4.38 15.72 -14.00
C ASP A 245 3.54 14.61 -13.32
N TYR A 246 4.02 14.08 -12.18
CA TYR A 246 3.25 13.13 -11.39
C TYR A 246 2.03 13.78 -10.74
N VAL A 247 2.16 15.00 -10.21
CA VAL A 247 1.04 15.75 -9.64
C VAL A 247 -0.03 16.03 -10.70
N ALA A 248 0.39 16.49 -11.89
CA ALA A 248 -0.53 16.76 -13.00
C ALA A 248 -1.24 15.48 -13.46
N PHE A 249 -0.46 14.40 -13.67
CA PHE A 249 -1.02 13.11 -14.08
C PHE A 249 -2.01 12.55 -13.06
N SER A 250 -1.72 12.67 -11.78
CA SER A 250 -2.59 12.21 -10.70
C SER A 250 -3.93 12.96 -10.68
N LYS A 251 -3.90 14.29 -10.93
CA LYS A 251 -5.11 15.10 -11.07
C LYS A 251 -5.96 14.63 -12.25
N ASP A 252 -5.36 14.52 -13.43
CA ASP A 252 -6.05 14.06 -14.64
C ASP A 252 -6.67 12.66 -14.45
N ARG A 253 -5.93 11.77 -13.79
CA ARG A 253 -6.39 10.40 -13.50
C ARG A 253 -7.62 10.38 -12.61
N ILE A 254 -7.68 11.24 -11.61
CA ILE A 254 -8.80 11.34 -10.69
C ILE A 254 -9.99 12.01 -11.32
N ASP A 255 -9.78 13.10 -12.06
CA ASP A 255 -10.84 13.80 -12.78
C ASP A 255 -11.51 12.92 -13.84
N SER A 256 -10.81 11.89 -14.31
CA SER A 256 -11.34 10.88 -15.23
C SER A 256 -12.20 9.80 -14.59
N ILE A 257 -12.28 9.72 -13.25
CA ILE A 257 -13.13 8.75 -12.55
C ILE A 257 -14.60 9.19 -12.69
N PRO A 258 -15.48 8.34 -13.26
CA PRO A 258 -16.90 8.69 -13.39
C PRO A 258 -17.54 8.96 -12.03
N LEU A 259 -18.22 10.08 -11.88
CA LEU A 259 -18.96 10.46 -10.66
C LEU A 259 -20.08 9.47 -10.28
N THR A 260 -20.45 8.57 -11.18
CA THR A 260 -21.44 7.49 -10.93
C THR A 260 -20.92 6.36 -10.06
N VAL A 261 -19.65 6.38 -9.68
CA VAL A 261 -19.04 5.37 -8.80
C VAL A 261 -18.96 5.88 -7.35
N VAL A 262 -19.46 7.09 -7.10
CA VAL A 262 -19.48 7.75 -5.78
C VAL A 262 -20.82 7.60 -5.10
#